data_122cfe561e441626c9806d8d02ed2126
#
_entry.id   122cfe561e441626c9806d8d02ed2126
#
_cell.length_a   1.000
_cell.length_b   1.000
_cell.length_c   1.000
_cell.angle_alpha   90.00
_cell.angle_beta   90.00
_cell.angle_gamma   90.00
#
_symmetry.space_group_name_H-M   'P 1'
#
loop_
_entity.id
_entity.type
_entity.pdbx_description
1 polymer ?
#
loop_
_entity_poly.entity_id
_entity_poly.type
_entity_poly.pdbx_seq_one_letter_code
_entity_poly.pdbx_strand_id
1 'polypeptide(L)'
;VYKRQQQALWGGAAVVSPDIHDDNTVTFRLKAPKAVRVQITGDFLPPQTIKTPRGDYDAPGIADLTEGKDGVWEFTTPEPLKPELYGYSFIVDGLRMMDPSNVYMIRDVATVTNVFIIGGDRADLYKVNKVPHGTVSRMWYNSPSLGMDRRLTIYTPAGYETSGKRYPVFYLLHGAGGDEEAWIALGRTSQILDNLIAQGKAKPMICLLYTSPSPRDQR
;
A
#
# COMPACT_ATOMS: atom_id res chain seq x y z
N VAL A 1 -5.09 1.89 17.17
CA VAL A 1 -4.82 1.03 18.35
C VAL A 1 -3.32 0.67 18.40
N TYR A 2 -2.73 0.15 17.33
CA TYR A 2 -1.32 -0.28 17.32
C TYR A 2 -0.31 0.86 17.57
N LYS A 3 -0.54 2.07 17.06
CA LYS A 3 0.34 3.24 17.30
C LYS A 3 0.48 3.56 18.79
N ARG A 4 -0.61 3.52 19.57
CA ARG A 4 -0.57 3.79 21.03
C ARG A 4 0.15 2.70 21.84
N GLN A 5 0.06 1.44 21.42
CA GLN A 5 0.73 0.33 22.13
C GLN A 5 2.25 0.34 21.95
N GLN A 6 2.75 0.62 20.73
CA GLN A 6 4.20 0.76 20.50
C GLN A 6 4.78 1.97 21.24
N GLN A 7 4.07 3.09 21.30
CA GLN A 7 4.48 4.28 22.04
C GLN A 7 4.60 4.03 23.55
N ALA A 8 3.68 3.25 24.11
CA ALA A 8 3.69 2.92 25.54
C ALA A 8 4.85 2.00 25.95
N LEU A 9 5.32 1.14 25.04
CA LEU A 9 6.38 0.17 25.31
C LEU A 9 7.80 0.73 25.20
N TRP A 10 8.04 1.76 24.39
CA TRP A 10 9.38 2.25 24.05
C TRP A 10 9.69 3.67 24.51
N GLY A 11 8.79 4.32 25.27
CA GLY A 11 9.08 5.48 26.11
C GLY A 11 9.55 6.77 25.42
N GLY A 12 9.29 6.98 24.12
CA GLY A 12 9.62 8.22 23.41
C GLY A 12 8.37 8.98 22.97
N ALA A 13 8.41 10.32 22.94
CA ALA A 13 7.41 11.10 22.25
C ALA A 13 7.45 10.73 20.76
N ALA A 14 6.53 9.89 20.33
CA ALA A 14 6.50 9.44 18.95
C ALA A 14 6.01 10.58 18.08
N VAL A 15 6.76 10.85 17.04
CA VAL A 15 6.34 11.72 15.95
C VAL A 15 5.16 11.07 15.24
N VAL A 16 4.06 11.81 15.09
CA VAL A 16 2.88 11.33 14.33
C VAL A 16 3.13 11.62 12.86
N SER A 17 3.19 10.57 12.03
CA SER A 17 3.36 10.67 10.59
C SER A 17 2.76 9.43 9.90
N PRO A 18 1.97 9.56 8.83
CA PRO A 18 1.29 10.79 8.41
C PRO A 18 0.22 11.21 9.43
N ASP A 19 0.01 12.51 9.56
CA ASP A 19 -1.02 13.12 10.36
C ASP A 19 -2.08 13.71 9.42
N ILE A 20 -3.21 13.02 9.29
CA ILE A 20 -4.30 13.40 8.39
C ILE A 20 -5.25 14.31 9.15
N HIS A 21 -5.44 15.53 8.65
CA HIS A 21 -6.32 16.53 9.25
C HIS A 21 -7.76 16.40 8.76
N ASP A 22 -8.69 17.05 9.46
CA ASP A 22 -10.13 17.00 9.15
C ASP A 22 -10.45 17.62 7.78
N ASP A 23 -9.63 18.51 7.27
CA ASP A 23 -9.73 19.12 5.96
C ASP A 23 -9.05 18.30 4.83
N ASN A 24 -8.56 17.10 5.14
CA ASN A 24 -7.78 16.24 4.25
C ASN A 24 -6.40 16.78 3.85
N THR A 25 -5.88 17.84 4.47
CA THR A 25 -4.45 18.12 4.41
C THR A 25 -3.69 17.09 5.23
N VAL A 26 -2.43 16.83 4.88
CA VAL A 26 -1.62 15.81 5.56
C VAL A 26 -0.27 16.37 5.95
N THR A 27 0.08 16.21 7.22
CA THR A 27 1.40 16.56 7.72
C THR A 27 2.26 15.32 7.89
N PHE A 28 3.43 15.34 7.28
CA PHE A 28 4.46 14.32 7.40
C PHE A 28 5.58 14.82 8.29
N ARG A 29 6.05 13.99 9.22
CA ARG A 29 7.10 14.36 10.18
C ARG A 29 8.13 13.25 10.29
N LEU A 30 9.41 13.65 10.30
CA LEU A 30 10.53 12.75 10.52
C LEU A 30 11.50 13.33 11.55
N LYS A 31 11.82 12.57 12.59
CA LYS A 31 12.88 12.95 13.53
C LYS A 31 14.23 12.53 12.97
N ALA A 32 15.01 13.52 12.50
CA ALA A 32 16.33 13.32 11.89
C ALA A 32 17.27 14.46 12.27
N PRO A 33 17.72 14.56 13.56
CA PRO A 33 18.43 15.73 14.09
C PRO A 33 19.84 15.92 13.54
N LYS A 34 20.36 14.96 12.78
CA LYS A 34 21.69 15.03 12.16
C LYS A 34 21.63 15.13 10.63
N ALA A 35 20.43 15.13 10.06
CA ALA A 35 20.24 15.25 8.62
C ALA A 35 20.55 16.68 8.15
N VAL A 36 21.16 16.79 6.99
CA VAL A 36 21.42 18.07 6.32
C VAL A 36 20.22 18.46 5.45
N ARG A 37 19.54 17.47 4.89
CA ARG A 37 18.35 17.66 4.03
C ARG A 37 17.39 16.50 4.17
N VAL A 38 16.12 16.80 4.37
CA VAL A 38 15.05 15.82 4.36
C VAL A 38 14.02 16.21 3.32
N GLN A 39 13.64 15.24 2.49
CA GLN A 39 12.63 15.39 1.45
C GLN A 39 11.59 14.28 1.58
N ILE A 40 10.42 14.52 1.00
CA ILE A 40 9.38 13.51 0.81
C ILE A 40 9.14 13.33 -0.69
N THR A 41 8.95 12.09 -1.12
CA THR A 41 8.45 11.76 -2.46
C THR A 41 7.16 10.98 -2.34
N GLY A 42 6.19 11.28 -3.19
CA GLY A 42 4.87 10.63 -3.16
C GLY A 42 3.98 11.02 -4.33
N ASP A 43 2.97 10.19 -4.55
CA ASP A 43 2.01 10.32 -5.67
C ASP A 43 1.04 11.49 -5.50
N PHE A 44 0.97 12.08 -4.32
CA PHE A 44 0.19 13.29 -4.03
C PHE A 44 0.91 14.61 -4.40
N LEU A 45 2.18 14.53 -4.76
CA LEU A 45 2.96 15.68 -5.21
C LEU A 45 2.90 15.80 -6.74
N PRO A 46 3.05 17.02 -7.30
CA PRO A 46 3.12 17.19 -8.74
C PRO A 46 4.20 16.29 -9.35
N PRO A 47 3.86 15.49 -10.37
CA PRO A 47 4.82 14.54 -10.96
C PRO A 47 6.02 15.23 -11.56
N GLN A 48 7.15 14.51 -11.62
CA GLN A 48 8.36 14.94 -12.30
C GLN A 48 8.51 14.13 -13.57
N THR A 49 8.58 14.79 -14.72
CA THR A 49 8.87 14.12 -15.99
C THR A 49 10.36 13.78 -16.07
N ILE A 50 10.69 12.51 -16.05
CA ILE A 50 12.06 12.01 -16.22
C ILE A 50 12.27 11.62 -17.67
N LYS A 51 13.25 12.25 -18.29
CA LYS A 51 13.66 11.96 -19.68
C LYS A 51 14.60 10.76 -19.71
N THR A 52 14.28 9.76 -20.54
CA THR A 52 15.16 8.61 -20.75
C THR A 52 15.33 8.31 -22.25
N PRO A 53 16.37 7.58 -22.64
CA PRO A 53 16.53 7.14 -24.04
C PRO A 53 15.39 6.24 -24.55
N ARG A 54 14.58 5.69 -23.64
CA ARG A 54 13.43 4.83 -23.97
C ARG A 54 12.09 5.56 -23.97
N GLY A 55 12.10 6.89 -23.79
CA GLY A 55 10.92 7.74 -23.66
C GLY A 55 10.83 8.40 -22.28
N ASP A 56 10.02 9.43 -22.21
CA ASP A 56 9.78 10.16 -20.98
C ASP A 56 8.73 9.40 -20.12
N TYR A 57 8.90 9.45 -18.81
CA TYR A 57 7.88 8.94 -17.86
C TYR A 57 7.73 9.88 -16.67
N ASP A 58 6.53 9.89 -16.09
CA ASP A 58 6.25 10.68 -14.90
C ASP A 58 6.59 9.85 -13.64
N ALA A 59 7.51 10.40 -12.85
CA ALA A 59 7.86 9.90 -11.52
C ALA A 59 7.09 10.68 -10.44
N PRO A 60 6.89 10.08 -9.24
CA PRO A 60 6.32 10.79 -8.12
C PRO A 60 7.10 12.07 -7.80
N GLY A 61 6.37 13.12 -7.44
CA GLY A 61 6.96 14.40 -7.07
C GLY A 61 7.85 14.33 -5.84
N ILE A 62 8.66 15.37 -5.64
CA ILE A 62 9.53 15.53 -4.47
C ILE A 62 9.30 16.92 -3.88
N ALA A 63 9.25 16.99 -2.54
CA ALA A 63 9.21 18.24 -1.79
C ALA A 63 10.21 18.22 -0.64
N ASP A 64 10.80 19.38 -0.32
CA ASP A 64 11.67 19.54 0.84
C ASP A 64 10.83 19.65 2.12
N LEU A 65 11.30 19.07 3.22
CA LEU A 65 10.79 19.29 4.55
C LEU A 65 11.53 20.47 5.19
N THR A 66 10.85 21.14 6.09
CA THR A 66 11.45 22.21 6.90
C THR A 66 11.86 21.65 8.26
N GLU A 67 13.07 21.94 8.68
CA GLU A 67 13.55 21.57 10.01
C GLU A 67 12.84 22.43 11.09
N GLY A 68 12.22 21.75 12.03
CA GLY A 68 11.58 22.32 13.19
C GLY A 68 12.42 22.13 14.45
N LYS A 69 11.77 22.23 15.62
CA LYS A 69 12.42 22.05 16.92
C LYS A 69 12.86 20.58 17.10
N ASP A 70 13.93 20.38 17.87
CA ASP A 70 14.43 19.07 18.27
C ASP A 70 14.79 18.11 17.12
N GLY A 71 15.14 18.67 15.94
CA GLY A 71 15.50 17.92 14.75
C GLY A 71 14.33 17.14 14.13
N VAL A 72 13.11 17.63 14.33
CA VAL A 72 11.91 17.13 13.64
C VAL A 72 11.72 17.92 12.35
N TRP A 73 11.75 17.22 11.25
CA TRP A 73 11.49 17.75 9.91
C TRP A 73 10.01 17.58 9.57
N GLU A 74 9.40 18.59 8.95
CA GLU A 74 7.97 18.60 8.69
C GLU A 74 7.65 19.10 7.27
N PHE A 75 6.64 18.48 6.64
CA PHE A 75 6.00 18.93 5.42
C PHE A 75 4.50 18.75 5.55
N THR A 76 3.73 19.79 5.25
CA THR A 76 2.26 19.72 5.16
C THR A 76 1.85 19.94 3.71
N THR A 77 0.91 19.14 3.22
CA THR A 77 0.39 19.33 1.86
C THR A 77 -0.27 20.70 1.75
N PRO A 78 0.05 21.50 0.71
CA PRO A 78 -0.47 22.87 0.59
C PRO A 78 -1.99 22.93 0.36
N GLU A 79 -2.55 21.85 -0.19
CA GLU A 79 -3.96 21.71 -0.51
C GLU A 79 -4.51 20.39 0.06
N PRO A 80 -5.84 20.32 0.35
CA PRO A 80 -6.51 19.07 0.68
C PRO A 80 -6.33 18.00 -0.38
N LEU A 81 -6.00 16.78 0.04
CA LEU A 81 -5.87 15.66 -0.86
C LEU A 81 -7.24 15.07 -1.21
N LYS A 82 -7.38 14.62 -2.46
CA LYS A 82 -8.57 13.89 -2.90
C LYS A 82 -8.66 12.51 -2.23
N PRO A 83 -9.88 11.95 -2.09
CA PRO A 83 -10.04 10.58 -1.60
C PRO A 83 -9.31 9.56 -2.49
N GLU A 84 -8.23 8.96 -1.96
CA GLU A 84 -7.42 7.95 -2.66
C GLU A 84 -6.47 7.22 -1.69
N LEU A 85 -5.85 6.14 -2.17
CA LEU A 85 -4.69 5.50 -1.56
C LEU A 85 -3.41 6.14 -2.11
N TYR A 86 -2.59 6.66 -1.22
CA TYR A 86 -1.35 7.35 -1.58
C TYR A 86 -0.13 6.60 -1.06
N GLY A 87 0.92 6.54 -1.89
CA GLY A 87 2.23 6.03 -1.53
C GLY A 87 3.25 7.16 -1.31
N TYR A 88 4.19 6.95 -0.38
CA TYR A 88 5.27 7.90 -0.13
C TYR A 88 6.51 7.26 0.50
N SER A 89 7.62 7.98 0.45
CA SER A 89 8.86 7.66 1.18
C SER A 89 9.58 8.95 1.53
N PHE A 90 10.44 8.90 2.56
CA PHE A 90 11.38 9.99 2.81
C PHE A 90 12.67 9.82 2.02
N ILE A 91 13.36 10.94 1.80
CA ILE A 91 14.73 10.97 1.25
C ILE A 91 15.56 11.78 2.24
N VAL A 92 16.48 11.14 2.93
CA VAL A 92 17.36 11.77 3.93
C VAL A 92 18.77 11.78 3.40
N ASP A 93 19.33 12.96 3.17
CA ASP A 93 20.67 13.16 2.62
C ASP A 93 20.92 12.31 1.35
N GLY A 94 19.90 12.21 0.48
CA GLY A 94 19.92 11.44 -0.75
C GLY A 94 19.55 9.96 -0.64
N LEU A 95 19.36 9.41 0.57
CA LEU A 95 18.97 8.03 0.77
C LEU A 95 17.45 7.91 0.97
N ARG A 96 16.81 7.08 0.14
CA ARG A 96 15.38 6.77 0.31
C ARG A 96 15.18 5.86 1.52
N MET A 97 14.22 6.23 2.36
CA MET A 97 13.87 5.45 3.55
C MET A 97 12.35 5.44 3.79
N MET A 98 11.92 4.43 4.51
CA MET A 98 10.55 4.31 4.97
C MET A 98 10.29 5.27 6.15
N ASP A 99 9.04 5.68 6.32
CA ASP A 99 8.59 6.39 7.51
C ASP A 99 8.56 5.43 8.70
N PRO A 100 9.41 5.62 9.71
CA PRO A 100 9.42 4.74 10.89
C PRO A 100 8.17 4.89 11.76
N SER A 101 7.40 5.97 11.58
CA SER A 101 6.16 6.24 12.32
C SER A 101 4.93 5.64 11.64
N ASN A 102 5.05 5.12 10.42
CA ASN A 102 3.95 4.50 9.69
C ASN A 102 4.20 3.00 9.46
N VAL A 103 3.40 2.16 10.09
CA VAL A 103 3.48 0.70 9.94
C VAL A 103 2.82 0.18 8.66
N TYR A 104 2.05 1.01 7.98
CA TYR A 104 1.41 0.62 6.73
C TYR A 104 2.38 0.79 5.58
N MET A 105 2.83 -0.34 5.06
CA MET A 105 3.75 -0.39 3.93
C MET A 105 3.30 -1.45 2.95
N ILE A 106 3.62 -1.24 1.69
CA ILE A 106 3.39 -2.18 0.60
C ILE A 106 4.67 -2.39 -0.18
N ARG A 107 4.80 -3.58 -0.74
CA ARG A 107 5.84 -3.91 -1.69
C ARG A 107 5.24 -3.89 -3.11
N ASP A 108 5.90 -3.16 -3.99
CA ASP A 108 5.64 -3.20 -5.42
C ASP A 108 6.92 -3.57 -6.15
N VAL A 109 6.92 -4.70 -6.83
CA VAL A 109 8.09 -5.27 -7.50
C VAL A 109 9.30 -5.37 -6.53
N ALA A 110 10.28 -4.50 -6.67
CA ALA A 110 11.49 -4.44 -5.86
C ALA A 110 11.51 -3.27 -4.86
N THR A 111 10.46 -2.44 -4.84
CA THR A 111 10.38 -1.28 -3.95
C THR A 111 9.40 -1.51 -2.81
N VAL A 112 9.70 -0.91 -1.67
CA VAL A 112 8.79 -0.84 -0.53
C VAL A 112 8.46 0.63 -0.29
N THR A 113 7.19 0.94 -0.08
CA THR A 113 6.71 2.29 0.17
C THR A 113 5.69 2.31 1.30
N ASN A 114 5.65 3.40 2.06
CA ASN A 114 4.57 3.60 3.01
C ASN A 114 3.30 4.05 2.28
N VAL A 115 2.15 3.76 2.88
CA VAL A 115 0.85 4.15 2.33
C VAL A 115 -0.04 4.75 3.39
N PHE A 116 -0.97 5.61 2.93
CA PHE A 116 -2.09 6.12 3.71
C PHE A 116 -3.31 6.28 2.81
N ILE A 117 -4.50 6.40 3.40
CA ILE A 117 -5.76 6.54 2.68
C ILE A 117 -6.45 7.81 3.14
N ILE A 118 -6.75 8.70 2.21
CA ILE A 118 -7.73 9.75 2.38
C ILE A 118 -9.09 9.16 2.07
N GLY A 119 -10.00 9.20 3.04
CA GLY A 119 -11.32 8.60 2.92
C GLY A 119 -12.28 9.43 2.08
N GLY A 120 -13.34 8.77 1.64
CA GLY A 120 -14.40 9.34 0.81
C GLY A 120 -14.51 8.62 -0.53
N ASP A 121 -15.63 8.78 -1.20
CA ASP A 121 -15.93 8.23 -2.52
C ASP A 121 -15.49 6.75 -2.67
N ARG A 122 -14.83 6.43 -3.77
CA ARG A 122 -14.33 5.08 -4.02
C ARG A 122 -13.17 4.67 -3.08
N ALA A 123 -12.46 5.63 -2.48
CA ALA A 123 -11.36 5.31 -1.57
C ALA A 123 -11.85 4.61 -0.29
N ASP A 124 -13.12 4.75 0.06
CA ASP A 124 -13.70 4.00 1.16
C ASP A 124 -13.78 2.49 0.89
N LEU A 125 -13.71 2.06 -0.38
CA LEU A 125 -13.57 0.65 -0.73
C LEU A 125 -12.20 0.08 -0.37
N TYR A 126 -11.17 0.92 -0.26
CA TYR A 126 -9.81 0.49 0.09
C TYR A 126 -9.61 0.29 1.59
N LYS A 127 -10.53 0.82 2.41
CA LYS A 127 -10.47 0.72 3.87
C LYS A 127 -10.96 -0.63 4.38
N VAL A 128 -10.49 -1.01 5.55
CA VAL A 128 -11.11 -2.05 6.35
C VAL A 128 -12.35 -1.44 7.02
N ASN A 129 -13.53 -1.69 6.46
CA ASN A 129 -14.80 -1.21 6.97
C ASN A 129 -15.45 -2.24 7.90
N LYS A 130 -16.47 -1.85 8.64
CA LYS A 130 -17.22 -2.75 9.53
C LYS A 130 -18.21 -3.59 8.71
N VAL A 131 -17.70 -4.56 7.96
CA VAL A 131 -18.44 -5.50 7.12
C VAL A 131 -17.95 -6.93 7.38
N PRO A 132 -18.67 -7.97 6.97
CA PRO A 132 -18.13 -9.34 7.00
C PRO A 132 -16.88 -9.43 6.12
N HIS A 133 -15.79 -9.99 6.66
CA HIS A 133 -14.51 -10.12 5.97
C HIS A 133 -14.29 -11.53 5.47
N GLY A 134 -13.75 -11.64 4.26
CA GLY A 134 -13.26 -12.88 3.70
C GLY A 134 -11.91 -13.30 4.29
N THR A 135 -11.44 -14.46 3.86
CA THR A 135 -10.15 -15.02 4.26
C THR A 135 -9.14 -14.91 3.13
N VAL A 136 -7.91 -14.53 3.45
CA VAL A 136 -6.76 -14.57 2.53
C VAL A 136 -5.83 -15.68 2.94
N SER A 137 -5.69 -16.69 2.10
CA SER A 137 -4.80 -17.83 2.31
C SER A 137 -3.62 -17.77 1.34
N ARG A 138 -2.43 -18.15 1.82
CA ARG A 138 -1.23 -18.32 1.02
C ARG A 138 -0.83 -19.78 1.05
N MET A 139 -0.60 -20.37 -0.11
CA MET A 139 -0.24 -21.78 -0.20
C MET A 139 0.78 -22.02 -1.30
N TRP A 140 1.51 -23.11 -1.14
CA TRP A 140 2.37 -23.65 -2.17
C TRP A 140 1.64 -24.78 -2.90
N TYR A 141 1.86 -24.87 -4.20
CA TYR A 141 1.37 -25.98 -5.00
C TYR A 141 2.45 -26.44 -5.98
N ASN A 142 2.46 -27.71 -6.27
CA ASN A 142 3.31 -28.25 -7.33
C ASN A 142 2.72 -27.89 -8.69
N SER A 143 3.53 -27.33 -9.58
CA SER A 143 3.18 -27.00 -10.96
C SER A 143 3.88 -27.95 -11.91
N PRO A 144 3.26 -29.08 -12.33
CA PRO A 144 3.88 -30.04 -13.21
C PRO A 144 4.31 -29.45 -14.57
N SER A 145 3.51 -28.50 -15.10
CA SER A 145 3.80 -27.85 -16.38
C SER A 145 5.06 -26.98 -16.35
N LEU A 146 5.47 -26.49 -15.16
CA LEU A 146 6.65 -25.65 -14.97
C LEU A 146 7.79 -26.40 -14.27
N GLY A 147 7.54 -27.64 -13.79
CA GLY A 147 8.52 -28.45 -13.08
C GLY A 147 9.01 -27.83 -11.76
N MET A 148 8.17 -27.02 -11.09
CA MET A 148 8.54 -26.32 -9.86
C MET A 148 7.35 -26.06 -8.95
N ASP A 149 7.62 -25.85 -7.66
CA ASP A 149 6.61 -25.39 -6.71
C ASP A 149 6.37 -23.88 -6.86
N ARG A 150 5.11 -23.49 -6.78
CA ARG A 150 4.65 -22.12 -6.96
C ARG A 150 3.81 -21.68 -5.78
N ARG A 151 3.81 -20.37 -5.50
CA ARG A 151 2.91 -19.78 -4.52
C ARG A 151 1.60 -19.35 -5.17
N LEU A 152 0.55 -19.38 -4.38
CA LEU A 152 -0.80 -18.96 -4.74
C LEU A 152 -1.39 -18.20 -3.56
N THR A 153 -1.94 -17.04 -3.83
CA THR A 153 -2.75 -16.31 -2.85
C THR A 153 -4.22 -16.43 -3.24
N ILE A 154 -5.06 -16.80 -2.29
CA ILE A 154 -6.48 -17.06 -2.49
C ILE A 154 -7.28 -16.17 -1.54
N TYR A 155 -8.21 -15.41 -2.07
CA TYR A 155 -9.27 -14.80 -1.28
C TYR A 155 -10.52 -15.65 -1.40
N THR A 156 -11.16 -15.96 -0.26
CA THR A 156 -12.48 -16.56 -0.17
C THR A 156 -13.44 -15.62 0.54
N PRO A 157 -14.72 -15.49 0.09
CA PRO A 157 -15.66 -14.55 0.68
C PRO A 157 -16.07 -14.98 2.09
N ALA A 158 -16.56 -14.03 2.90
CA ALA A 158 -17.04 -14.31 4.25
C ALA A 158 -18.06 -15.46 4.27
N GLY A 159 -17.89 -16.41 5.19
CA GLY A 159 -18.73 -17.59 5.34
C GLY A 159 -18.49 -18.70 4.32
N TYR A 160 -17.42 -18.62 3.52
CA TYR A 160 -17.08 -19.63 2.52
C TYR A 160 -16.98 -21.03 3.12
N GLU A 161 -16.27 -21.19 4.22
CA GLU A 161 -15.95 -22.48 4.85
C GLU A 161 -17.20 -23.24 5.35
N THR A 162 -18.26 -22.53 5.66
CA THR A 162 -19.48 -23.11 6.24
C THR A 162 -20.67 -23.12 5.29
N SER A 163 -20.57 -22.48 4.14
CA SER A 163 -21.72 -22.25 3.25
C SER A 163 -22.15 -23.46 2.44
N GLY A 164 -21.26 -24.40 2.15
CA GLY A 164 -21.48 -25.50 1.21
C GLY A 164 -21.82 -25.07 -0.23
N LYS A 165 -21.73 -23.78 -0.54
CA LYS A 165 -22.07 -23.20 -1.85
C LYS A 165 -20.92 -23.31 -2.83
N ARG A 166 -21.25 -23.29 -4.11
CA ARG A 166 -20.27 -23.08 -5.21
C ARG A 166 -20.19 -21.61 -5.50
N TYR A 167 -18.97 -21.12 -5.70
CA TYR A 167 -18.69 -19.71 -6.00
C TYR A 167 -18.01 -19.58 -7.36
N PRO A 168 -18.29 -18.52 -8.11
CA PRO A 168 -17.49 -18.19 -9.29
C PRO A 168 -16.04 -17.90 -8.88
N VAL A 169 -15.13 -18.17 -9.79
CA VAL A 169 -13.69 -17.93 -9.59
C VAL A 169 -13.25 -16.77 -10.45
N PHE A 170 -12.63 -15.79 -9.83
CA PHE A 170 -11.99 -14.65 -10.47
C PHE A 170 -10.47 -14.84 -10.45
N TYR A 171 -9.87 -14.92 -11.62
CA TYR A 171 -8.42 -15.03 -11.80
C TYR A 171 -7.85 -13.64 -11.99
N LEU A 172 -7.00 -13.21 -11.04
CA LEU A 172 -6.38 -11.89 -11.04
C LEU A 172 -4.88 -12.00 -11.23
N LEU A 173 -4.40 -11.59 -12.41
CA LEU A 173 -3.00 -11.67 -12.79
C LEU A 173 -2.30 -10.36 -12.52
N HIS A 174 -1.07 -10.42 -11.99
CA HIS A 174 -0.24 -9.26 -11.78
C HIS A 174 0.35 -8.72 -13.10
N GLY A 175 0.87 -7.49 -13.05
CA GLY A 175 1.59 -6.88 -14.16
C GLY A 175 3.06 -7.34 -14.26
N ALA A 176 3.78 -6.82 -15.26
CA ALA A 176 5.19 -7.14 -15.46
C ALA A 176 6.03 -6.80 -14.22
N GLY A 177 6.82 -7.78 -13.76
CA GLY A 177 7.68 -7.65 -12.58
C GLY A 177 6.99 -7.83 -11.22
N GLY A 178 5.66 -8.03 -11.19
CA GLY A 178 4.92 -8.31 -9.96
C GLY A 178 4.93 -9.79 -9.57
N ASP A 179 4.17 -10.12 -8.54
CA ASP A 179 3.93 -11.47 -8.06
C ASP A 179 2.50 -11.64 -7.51
N GLU A 180 2.19 -12.78 -6.91
CA GLU A 180 0.88 -13.12 -6.35
C GLU A 180 0.44 -12.22 -5.17
N GLU A 181 1.33 -11.40 -4.62
CA GLU A 181 1.02 -10.46 -3.53
C GLU A 181 0.60 -9.07 -4.04
N ALA A 182 0.93 -8.72 -5.29
CA ALA A 182 0.74 -7.37 -5.81
C ALA A 182 -0.70 -6.85 -5.63
N TRP A 183 -1.68 -7.63 -6.05
CA TRP A 183 -3.09 -7.21 -5.96
C TRP A 183 -3.68 -7.29 -4.55
N ILE A 184 -3.14 -8.14 -3.67
CA ILE A 184 -3.59 -8.21 -2.27
C ILE A 184 -3.06 -7.02 -1.47
N ALA A 185 -1.75 -6.76 -1.56
CA ALA A 185 -1.10 -5.72 -0.78
C ALA A 185 -1.34 -4.32 -1.38
N LEU A 186 -0.88 -4.10 -2.62
CA LEU A 186 -0.98 -2.82 -3.32
C LEU A 186 -2.42 -2.56 -3.80
N GLY A 187 -3.03 -3.54 -4.48
CA GLY A 187 -4.37 -3.41 -5.07
C GLY A 187 -5.52 -3.53 -4.06
N ARG A 188 -5.24 -3.90 -2.82
CA ARG A 188 -6.22 -4.04 -1.72
C ARG A 188 -7.45 -4.87 -2.08
N THR A 189 -7.26 -5.92 -2.87
CA THR A 189 -8.34 -6.74 -3.44
C THR A 189 -9.28 -7.30 -2.39
N SER A 190 -8.77 -7.78 -1.24
CA SER A 190 -9.62 -8.32 -0.18
C SER A 190 -10.57 -7.27 0.39
N GLN A 191 -10.08 -6.06 0.68
CA GLN A 191 -10.90 -4.97 1.20
C GLN A 191 -11.95 -4.52 0.19
N ILE A 192 -11.56 -4.40 -1.08
CA ILE A 192 -12.48 -4.02 -2.16
C ILE A 192 -13.58 -5.06 -2.32
N LEU A 193 -13.23 -6.36 -2.34
CA LEU A 193 -14.22 -7.42 -2.48
C LEU A 193 -15.15 -7.50 -1.25
N ASP A 194 -14.63 -7.43 -0.04
CA ASP A 194 -15.45 -7.41 1.18
C ASP A 194 -16.48 -6.27 1.13
N ASN A 195 -16.02 -5.06 0.80
CA ASN A 195 -16.87 -3.88 0.75
C ASN A 195 -17.91 -3.96 -0.37
N LEU A 196 -17.52 -4.38 -1.56
CA LEU A 196 -18.43 -4.50 -2.70
C LEU A 196 -19.46 -5.61 -2.50
N ILE A 197 -19.07 -6.75 -1.91
CA ILE A 197 -19.97 -7.85 -1.59
C ILE A 197 -20.99 -7.41 -0.53
N ALA A 198 -20.53 -6.74 0.51
CA ALA A 198 -21.41 -6.21 1.57
C ALA A 198 -22.40 -5.17 1.05
N GLN A 199 -22.01 -4.38 0.04
CA GLN A 199 -22.89 -3.41 -0.64
C GLN A 199 -23.82 -4.06 -1.68
N GLY A 200 -23.73 -5.37 -1.93
CA GLY A 200 -24.48 -6.04 -3.00
C GLY A 200 -24.05 -5.66 -4.42
N LYS A 201 -22.91 -4.97 -4.56
CA LYS A 201 -22.37 -4.53 -5.86
C LYS A 201 -21.49 -5.59 -6.53
N ALA A 202 -21.02 -6.58 -5.77
CA ALA A 202 -20.32 -7.75 -6.29
C ALA A 202 -20.96 -9.03 -5.74
N LYS A 203 -21.00 -10.08 -6.58
CA LYS A 203 -21.38 -11.42 -6.10
C LYS A 203 -20.22 -11.98 -5.25
N PRO A 204 -20.52 -12.75 -4.18
CA PRO A 204 -19.48 -13.50 -3.49
C PRO A 204 -18.73 -14.39 -4.46
N MET A 205 -17.40 -14.34 -4.43
CA MET A 205 -16.53 -15.07 -5.35
C MET A 205 -15.21 -15.47 -4.68
N ILE A 206 -14.57 -16.49 -5.22
CA ILE A 206 -13.19 -16.82 -4.91
C ILE A 206 -12.30 -15.98 -5.83
N CYS A 207 -11.26 -15.32 -5.30
CA CYS A 207 -10.26 -14.66 -6.12
C CYS A 207 -8.92 -15.41 -6.01
N LEU A 208 -8.40 -15.84 -7.16
CA LEU A 208 -7.11 -16.50 -7.27
C LEU A 208 -6.06 -15.53 -7.82
N LEU A 209 -5.00 -15.34 -7.05
CA LEU A 209 -3.86 -14.52 -7.41
C LEU A 209 -2.63 -15.43 -7.48
N TYR A 210 -2.05 -15.55 -8.65
CA TYR A 210 -0.89 -16.41 -8.86
C TYR A 210 0.14 -15.73 -9.76
N THR A 211 1.39 -16.12 -9.60
CA THR A 211 2.49 -15.58 -10.40
C THR A 211 2.40 -16.09 -11.84
N SER A 212 2.44 -15.17 -12.80
CA SER A 212 2.48 -15.52 -14.22
C SER A 212 3.73 -16.33 -14.53
N PRO A 213 3.66 -17.35 -15.39
CA PRO A 213 4.82 -18.12 -15.84
C PRO A 213 5.69 -17.37 -16.86
N SER A 214 5.61 -16.04 -16.92
CA SER A 214 6.40 -15.25 -17.86
C SER A 214 7.91 -15.48 -17.64
N PRO A 215 8.71 -15.70 -18.70
CA PRO A 215 10.16 -15.80 -18.59
C PRO A 215 10.82 -14.57 -17.97
N ARG A 216 10.13 -13.41 -17.92
CA ARG A 216 10.61 -12.19 -17.25
C ARG A 216 10.48 -12.24 -15.74
N ASP A 217 9.63 -13.12 -15.22
CA ASP A 217 9.37 -13.29 -13.77
C ASP A 217 10.29 -14.34 -13.13
N GLN A 218 11.17 -14.95 -13.92
CA GLN A 218 12.08 -16.01 -13.49
C GLN A 218 13.52 -15.52 -13.21
N ARG A 219 13.72 -14.19 -13.09
CA ARG A 219 15.05 -13.62 -12.83
C ARG A 219 15.17 -13.12 -11.40
#